data_09b984743cab8619580546535d6f35b7
#
_entry.id   09b984743cab8619580546535d6f35b7
#
_cell.length_a   1.000
_cell.length_b   1.000
_cell.length_c   1.000
_cell.angle_alpha   90.00
_cell.angle_beta   90.00
_cell.angle_gamma   90.00
#
_symmetry.space_group_name_H-M   'P 1'
#
loop_
_entity.id
_entity.type
_entity.pdbx_description
1 polymer ?
#
loop_
_entity_poly.entity_id
_entity_poly.type
_entity_poly.pdbx_seq_one_letter_code
_entity_poly.pdbx_strand_id
1 'polypeptide(L)'
;MPISNINTASHFSSDKMQKNSLFMSDHLFCDVYCLEPGQEQHVHTHSESDKIYYVLEGTGTFTLGHNVSAQKSGDIVYAPANVAHGVANKSRD
;
A
#
# COMPACT_ATOMS: atom_id res chain seq x y z
N MET A 1 19.80 5.53 -16.15
CA MET A 1 19.25 4.29 -15.60
C MET A 1 18.25 4.64 -14.50
N PRO A 2 16.99 4.21 -14.60
CA PRO A 2 15.99 4.54 -13.60
C PRO A 2 16.22 3.72 -12.32
N ILE A 3 16.66 4.41 -11.29
CA ILE A 3 16.91 3.83 -9.98
C ILE A 3 16.23 4.72 -8.93
N SER A 4 15.58 4.13 -7.97
CA SER A 4 14.94 4.84 -6.88
C SER A 4 15.27 4.18 -5.54
N ASN A 5 15.13 4.94 -4.46
CA ASN A 5 15.41 4.44 -3.12
C ASN A 5 14.20 4.69 -2.24
N ILE A 6 13.71 3.64 -1.59
CA ILE A 6 12.53 3.70 -0.75
C ILE A 6 12.71 4.70 0.41
N ASN A 7 13.89 4.72 1.02
CA ASN A 7 14.14 5.61 2.16
C ASN A 7 14.10 7.08 1.75
N THR A 8 14.53 7.38 0.53
CA THR A 8 14.50 8.74 0.00
C THR A 8 13.10 9.14 -0.44
N ALA A 9 12.35 8.21 -0.99
CA ALA A 9 11.01 8.47 -1.54
C ALA A 9 9.91 8.45 -0.47
N SER A 10 10.15 7.83 0.68
CA SER A 10 9.11 7.70 1.72
C SER A 10 8.89 9.02 2.44
N HIS A 11 7.64 9.49 2.42
CA HIS A 11 7.22 10.69 3.11
C HIS A 11 5.88 10.44 3.80
N PHE A 12 5.81 10.76 5.09
CA PHE A 12 4.57 10.70 5.85
C PHE A 12 3.98 12.09 5.98
N SER A 13 2.66 12.17 6.17
CA SER A 13 1.97 13.44 6.42
C SER A 13 0.92 13.23 7.49
N SER A 14 0.77 14.20 8.38
CA SER A 14 -0.27 14.15 9.41
C SER A 14 -1.67 14.35 8.83
N ASP A 15 -1.79 14.90 7.61
CA ASP A 15 -3.09 15.15 7.00
C ASP A 15 -3.76 13.89 6.47
N LYS A 16 -3.00 13.06 5.79
CA LYS A 16 -3.51 11.84 5.16
C LYS A 16 -2.36 10.94 4.74
N MET A 17 -2.70 9.68 4.43
CA MET A 17 -1.73 8.74 3.90
C MET A 17 -1.07 9.31 2.64
N GLN A 18 0.17 8.93 2.41
CA GLN A 18 0.92 9.38 1.25
C GLN A 18 1.20 8.20 0.33
N LYS A 19 1.10 8.47 -0.96
CA LYS A 19 1.44 7.52 -2.01
C LYS A 19 2.56 8.17 -2.82
N ASN A 20 3.78 7.70 -2.62
CA ASN A 20 4.95 8.28 -3.25
C ASN A 20 5.44 7.39 -4.37
N SER A 21 5.52 7.93 -5.58
CA SER A 21 5.90 7.16 -6.76
C SER A 21 7.40 6.86 -6.77
N LEU A 22 7.73 5.59 -7.00
CA LEU A 22 9.10 5.15 -7.26
C LEU A 22 9.32 5.05 -8.77
N PHE A 23 8.39 4.40 -9.46
CA PHE A 23 8.41 4.25 -10.92
C PHE A 23 6.99 4.28 -11.46
N MET A 24 6.84 4.78 -12.67
CA MET A 24 5.56 4.78 -13.36
C MET A 24 5.80 4.64 -14.87
N SER A 25 5.03 3.77 -15.50
CA SER A 25 5.05 3.59 -16.96
C SER A 25 3.64 3.18 -17.42
N ASP A 26 3.48 2.91 -18.71
CA ASP A 26 2.21 2.42 -19.23
C ASP A 26 1.85 1.03 -18.71
N HIS A 27 2.83 0.31 -18.17
CA HIS A 27 2.63 -1.09 -17.73
C HIS A 27 2.74 -1.28 -16.23
N LEU A 28 3.29 -0.30 -15.51
CA LEU A 28 3.67 -0.50 -14.11
C LEU A 28 3.52 0.77 -13.30
N PHE A 29 2.96 0.63 -12.11
CA PHE A 29 3.08 1.62 -11.04
C PHE A 29 3.80 0.96 -9.87
N CYS A 30 4.86 1.58 -9.41
CA CYS A 30 5.57 1.12 -8.22
C CYS A 30 5.63 2.28 -7.25
N ASP A 31 4.85 2.18 -6.16
CA ASP A 31 4.69 3.25 -5.20
C ASP A 31 5.01 2.77 -3.79
N VAL A 32 5.46 3.68 -2.94
CA VAL A 32 5.52 3.41 -1.51
C VAL A 32 4.39 4.16 -0.82
N TYR A 33 3.64 3.45 0.01
CA TYR A 33 2.54 4.01 0.80
C TYR A 33 3.03 4.25 2.21
N CYS A 34 2.81 5.46 2.70
CA CYS A 34 3.21 5.85 4.05
C CYS A 34 1.97 6.26 4.82
N LEU A 35 1.63 5.49 5.85
CA LEU A 35 0.43 5.66 6.65
C LEU A 35 0.80 5.88 8.10
N GLU A 36 0.46 7.04 8.65
CA GLU A 36 0.55 7.26 10.09
C GLU A 36 -0.62 6.57 10.79
N PRO A 37 -0.54 6.34 12.10
CA PRO A 37 -1.65 5.73 12.83
C PRO A 37 -2.98 6.42 12.55
N GLY A 38 -4.01 5.64 12.26
CA GLY A 38 -5.34 6.13 11.93
C GLY A 38 -5.58 6.44 10.46
N GLN A 39 -4.55 6.43 9.64
CA GLN A 39 -4.69 6.70 8.21
C GLN A 39 -4.99 5.44 7.43
N GLU A 40 -5.59 5.60 6.26
CA GLU A 40 -5.95 4.47 5.42
C GLU A 40 -5.92 4.81 3.94
N GLN A 41 -5.72 3.78 3.13
CA GLN A 41 -6.06 3.77 1.73
C GLN A 41 -7.45 3.16 1.64
N HIS A 42 -8.42 3.90 1.14
CA HIS A 42 -9.80 3.42 1.04
C HIS A 42 -9.91 2.18 0.19
N VAL A 43 -10.84 1.32 0.57
CA VAL A 43 -11.13 0.10 -0.20
C VAL A 43 -11.66 0.49 -1.57
N HIS A 44 -11.08 -0.08 -2.60
CA HIS A 44 -11.48 0.17 -3.99
C HIS A 44 -11.19 -1.04 -4.85
N THR A 45 -11.63 -1.01 -6.09
CA THR A 45 -11.51 -2.12 -7.03
C THR A 45 -10.90 -1.64 -8.33
N HIS A 46 -9.96 -2.42 -8.86
CA HIS A 46 -9.40 -2.20 -10.19
C HIS A 46 -9.81 -3.36 -11.09
N SER A 47 -10.27 -3.06 -12.31
CA SER A 47 -10.75 -4.08 -13.23
C SER A 47 -9.68 -4.62 -14.16
N GLU A 48 -8.59 -3.89 -14.36
CA GLU A 48 -7.62 -4.21 -15.41
C GLU A 48 -6.22 -4.55 -14.89
N SER A 49 -5.99 -4.49 -13.60
CA SER A 49 -4.67 -4.75 -13.06
C SER A 49 -4.73 -5.50 -11.74
N ASP A 50 -3.72 -6.30 -11.54
CA ASP A 50 -3.45 -6.93 -10.25
C ASP A 50 -2.58 -6.00 -9.42
N LYS A 51 -2.61 -6.18 -8.11
CA LYS A 51 -1.82 -5.37 -7.20
C LYS A 51 -1.15 -6.25 -6.16
N ILE A 52 0.09 -5.92 -5.84
CA ILE A 52 0.83 -6.57 -4.77
C ILE A 52 1.23 -5.50 -3.77
N TYR A 53 0.96 -5.77 -2.49
CA TYR A 53 1.49 -4.98 -1.39
C TYR A 53 2.61 -5.76 -0.73
N TYR A 54 3.69 -5.10 -0.44
CA TYR A 54 4.76 -5.63 0.40
C TYR A 54 4.89 -4.74 1.62
N VAL A 55 4.68 -5.31 2.81
CA VAL A 55 4.77 -4.54 4.05
C VAL A 55 6.25 -4.38 4.41
N LEU A 56 6.73 -3.13 4.35
CA LEU A 56 8.12 -2.81 4.63
C LEU A 56 8.37 -2.67 6.13
N GLU A 57 7.50 -1.95 6.82
CA GLU A 57 7.63 -1.68 8.26
C GLU A 57 6.25 -1.63 8.91
N GLY A 58 6.20 -2.07 10.16
CA GLY A 58 5.00 -1.99 10.97
C GLY A 58 3.96 -3.03 10.61
N THR A 59 2.71 -2.71 10.92
CA THR A 59 1.56 -3.59 10.72
C THR A 59 0.46 -2.83 9.99
N GLY A 60 -0.08 -3.43 8.93
CA GLY A 60 -1.22 -2.90 8.20
C GLY A 60 -2.41 -3.83 8.32
N THR A 61 -3.61 -3.27 8.45
CA THR A 61 -4.85 -4.04 8.40
C THR A 61 -5.36 -3.97 6.97
N PHE A 62 -5.32 -5.11 6.28
CA PHE A 62 -5.68 -5.21 4.88
C PHE A 62 -7.09 -5.73 4.71
N THR A 63 -7.82 -5.12 3.80
CA THR A 63 -9.11 -5.63 3.31
C THR A 63 -8.87 -6.22 1.93
N LEU A 64 -9.32 -7.46 1.73
CA LEU A 64 -9.19 -8.17 0.46
C LEU A 64 -10.48 -8.93 0.22
N GLY A 65 -11.35 -8.38 -0.63
CA GLY A 65 -12.70 -8.89 -0.80
C GLY A 65 -13.49 -8.77 0.51
N HIS A 66 -13.93 -9.92 1.03
CA HIS A 66 -14.65 -9.96 2.31
C HIS A 66 -13.74 -10.27 3.50
N ASN A 67 -12.46 -10.45 3.27
CA ASN A 67 -11.50 -10.81 4.31
C ASN A 67 -10.76 -9.56 4.80
N VAL A 68 -10.60 -9.49 6.12
CA VAL A 68 -9.81 -8.42 6.76
C VAL A 68 -8.79 -9.09 7.66
N SER A 69 -7.53 -8.73 7.50
CA SER A 69 -6.46 -9.32 8.30
C SER A 69 -5.33 -8.34 8.53
N ALA A 70 -4.63 -8.51 9.65
CA ALA A 70 -3.44 -7.73 9.97
C ALA A 70 -2.22 -8.44 9.38
N GLN A 71 -1.38 -7.68 8.68
CA GLN A 71 -0.16 -8.17 8.09
C GLN A 71 1.01 -7.32 8.59
N LYS A 72 2.15 -7.94 8.73
CA LYS A 72 3.33 -7.31 9.33
C LYS A 72 4.49 -7.25 8.34
N SER A 73 5.54 -6.57 8.73
CA SER A 73 6.77 -6.45 7.96
C SER A 73 7.20 -7.79 7.35
N GLY A 74 7.45 -7.80 6.07
CA GLY A 74 7.83 -9.00 5.31
C GLY A 74 6.67 -9.71 4.64
N ASP A 75 5.43 -9.43 5.04
CA ASP A 75 4.27 -10.07 4.42
C ASP A 75 3.96 -9.43 3.07
N ILE A 76 3.44 -10.25 2.16
CA ILE A 76 3.02 -9.83 0.84
C ILE A 76 1.54 -10.12 0.68
N VAL A 77 0.78 -9.12 0.22
CA VAL A 77 -0.65 -9.25 -0.02
C VAL A 77 -0.90 -9.11 -1.52
N TYR A 78 -1.56 -10.10 -2.11
CA TYR A 78 -1.92 -10.08 -3.52
C TYR A 78 -3.40 -9.74 -3.68
N ALA A 79 -3.68 -8.67 -4.41
CA ALA A 79 -5.03 -8.24 -4.72
C ALA A 79 -5.26 -8.43 -6.23
N PRO A 80 -5.93 -9.53 -6.63
CA PRO A 80 -6.25 -9.75 -8.03
C PRO A 80 -7.18 -8.68 -8.59
N ALA A 81 -7.17 -8.50 -9.90
CA ALA A 81 -8.13 -7.62 -10.57
C ALA A 81 -9.55 -7.97 -10.15
N ASN A 82 -10.40 -6.98 -10.00
CA ASN A 82 -11.81 -7.09 -9.62
C ASN A 82 -12.06 -7.49 -8.15
N VAL A 83 -11.02 -7.64 -7.35
CA VAL A 83 -11.17 -7.90 -5.91
C VAL A 83 -10.95 -6.58 -5.17
N ALA A 84 -11.93 -6.20 -4.36
CA ALA A 84 -11.83 -4.97 -3.55
C ALA A 84 -10.67 -5.08 -2.57
N HIS A 85 -9.91 -3.99 -2.43
CA HIS A 85 -8.73 -4.00 -1.57
C HIS A 85 -8.45 -2.62 -0.98
N GLY A 86 -7.83 -2.61 0.17
CA GLY A 86 -7.39 -1.41 0.86
C GLY A 86 -6.55 -1.78 2.06
N VAL A 87 -5.95 -0.77 2.68
CA VAL A 87 -5.12 -0.96 3.86
C VAL A 87 -5.30 0.20 4.83
N ALA A 88 -5.30 -0.10 6.11
CA ALA A 88 -5.41 0.89 7.18
C ALA A 88 -4.28 0.68 8.19
N ASN A 89 -3.77 1.76 8.72
CA ASN A 89 -2.84 1.71 9.85
C ASN A 89 -3.65 1.88 11.14
N LYS A 90 -3.99 0.77 11.77
CA LYS A 90 -4.73 0.75 13.04
C LYS A 90 -3.81 0.58 14.24
N SER A 91 -2.51 0.55 14.02
CA SER A 91 -1.52 0.47 15.08
C SER A 91 -1.39 1.82 15.78
N ARG A 92 -0.63 1.83 16.87
CA ARG A 92 -0.32 3.07 17.59
C ARG A 92 1.08 3.61 17.25
N ASP A 93 1.75 2.94 16.36
CA ASP A 93 3.14 3.27 16.00
C ASP A 93 3.21 4.08 14.72
#